data_7ff38eae9e3ef7e5abad30a4002eb8c7
#
_entry.id   7ff38eae9e3ef7e5abad30a4002eb8c7
#
_cell.length_a   1.000
_cell.length_b   1.000
_cell.length_c   1.000
_cell.angle_alpha   90.00
_cell.angle_beta   90.00
_cell.angle_gamma   90.00
#
_symmetry.space_group_name_H-M   'P 1'
#
loop_
_entity.id
_entity.type
_entity.pdbx_description
1 polymer ?
#
loop_
_entity_poly.entity_id
_entity_poly.type
_entity_poly.pdbx_seq_one_letter_code
_entity_poly.pdbx_strand_id
1 'polypeptide(L)'
;MAEMPGESLSRRNWLLHGLQVSIAATLAAICYPVIRFVRPRPATSSGALEKTAPKRVHELKADAEGHWPAPFNFGGKPCLVIRTPDGEIRAFNAVCTHLDCTVEYREAKGDIFCNCHDGVYDLNGRNVSGPPPRPLEEYKVTLLRGEKPGQVKPGQEEILVSRTT
;
A
#
# COMPACT_ATOMS: atom_id res chain seq x y z
N MET A 1 69.08 -2.88 -11.59
CA MET A 1 68.00 -3.71 -12.13
C MET A 1 67.77 -4.83 -11.13
N ALA A 2 66.72 -4.71 -10.32
CA ALA A 2 66.32 -5.73 -9.34
C ALA A 2 65.25 -6.60 -10.00
N GLU A 3 65.62 -7.84 -10.33
CA GLU A 3 64.74 -8.91 -10.79
C GLU A 3 63.77 -9.26 -9.67
N MET A 4 62.52 -9.03 -9.89
CA MET A 4 61.45 -9.50 -8.99
C MET A 4 61.31 -11.01 -9.18
N PRO A 5 61.41 -11.83 -8.12
CA PRO A 5 61.24 -13.26 -8.24
C PRO A 5 59.78 -13.55 -8.61
N GLY A 6 59.59 -14.05 -9.81
CA GLY A 6 58.33 -14.63 -10.24
C GLY A 6 58.03 -15.87 -9.42
N GLU A 7 57.24 -15.75 -8.39
CA GLU A 7 56.77 -16.86 -7.56
C GLU A 7 55.85 -17.76 -8.41
N SER A 8 56.43 -18.82 -8.94
CA SER A 8 55.70 -19.86 -9.65
C SER A 8 54.76 -20.55 -8.65
N LEU A 9 53.49 -20.21 -8.68
CA LEU A 9 52.46 -20.85 -7.87
C LEU A 9 52.51 -22.36 -8.09
N SER A 10 52.96 -23.12 -7.09
CA SER A 10 52.93 -24.57 -7.10
C SER A 10 51.54 -25.06 -7.49
N ARG A 11 51.41 -26.13 -8.30
CA ARG A 11 50.15 -26.73 -8.69
C ARG A 11 49.20 -26.93 -7.51
N ARG A 12 49.76 -27.29 -6.36
CA ARG A 12 48.97 -27.42 -5.11
C ARG A 12 48.39 -26.11 -4.66
N ASN A 13 49.12 -25.02 -4.68
CA ASN A 13 48.63 -23.70 -4.28
C ASN A 13 47.56 -23.20 -5.24
N TRP A 14 47.70 -23.43 -6.54
CA TRP A 14 46.70 -23.08 -7.53
C TRP A 14 45.37 -23.83 -7.30
N LEU A 15 45.44 -25.15 -7.00
CA LEU A 15 44.25 -25.95 -6.67
C LEU A 15 43.62 -25.49 -5.36
N LEU A 16 44.40 -25.15 -4.35
CA LEU A 16 43.88 -24.63 -3.08
C LEU A 16 43.20 -23.27 -3.26
N HIS A 17 43.74 -22.37 -4.06
CA HIS A 17 43.07 -21.10 -4.37
C HIS A 17 41.79 -21.32 -5.17
N GLY A 18 41.81 -22.20 -6.16
CA GLY A 18 40.57 -22.56 -6.89
C GLY A 18 39.49 -23.11 -5.98
N LEU A 19 39.83 -23.98 -5.03
CA LEU A 19 38.90 -24.51 -4.05
C LEU A 19 38.37 -23.40 -3.12
N GLN A 20 39.23 -22.53 -2.62
CA GLN A 20 38.78 -21.39 -1.77
C GLN A 20 37.85 -20.46 -2.49
N VAL A 21 38.14 -20.10 -3.73
CA VAL A 21 37.26 -19.25 -4.56
C VAL A 21 35.92 -19.91 -4.80
N SER A 22 35.91 -21.22 -5.10
CA SER A 22 34.65 -21.93 -5.33
C SER A 22 33.78 -22.04 -4.06
N ILE A 23 34.41 -22.29 -2.91
CA ILE A 23 33.71 -22.27 -1.61
C ILE A 23 33.14 -20.88 -1.32
N ALA A 24 33.94 -19.82 -1.48
CA ALA A 24 33.48 -18.44 -1.25
C ALA A 24 32.36 -18.05 -2.19
N ALA A 25 32.42 -18.42 -3.47
CA ALA A 25 31.35 -18.16 -4.44
C ALA A 25 30.09 -18.90 -4.09
N THR A 26 30.16 -20.15 -3.64
CA THR A 26 29.03 -20.94 -3.22
C THR A 26 28.36 -20.34 -1.96
N LEU A 27 29.16 -19.96 -0.97
CA LEU A 27 28.66 -19.29 0.23
C LEU A 27 28.00 -17.94 -0.11
N ALA A 28 28.59 -17.16 -0.98
CA ALA A 28 28.01 -15.90 -1.44
C ALA A 28 26.68 -16.12 -2.17
N ALA A 29 26.59 -17.14 -3.02
CA ALA A 29 25.36 -17.49 -3.75
C ALA A 29 24.21 -17.93 -2.81
N ILE A 30 24.54 -18.59 -1.71
CA ILE A 30 23.55 -19.01 -0.70
C ILE A 30 23.18 -17.83 0.22
N CYS A 31 24.17 -17.10 0.72
CA CYS A 31 23.95 -16.03 1.68
C CYS A 31 23.28 -14.79 1.05
N TYR A 32 23.58 -14.48 -0.20
CA TYR A 32 23.05 -13.30 -0.88
C TYR A 32 21.52 -13.25 -0.90
N PRO A 33 20.79 -14.28 -1.39
CA PRO A 33 19.32 -14.24 -1.39
C PRO A 33 18.75 -14.23 0.01
N VAL A 34 19.37 -14.93 0.98
CA VAL A 34 18.92 -14.93 2.38
C VAL A 34 19.04 -13.53 2.99
N ILE A 35 20.20 -12.90 2.83
CA ILE A 35 20.44 -11.53 3.31
C ILE A 35 19.48 -10.56 2.63
N ARG A 36 19.25 -10.72 1.33
CA ARG A 36 18.34 -9.87 0.55
C ARG A 36 16.88 -10.01 1.04
N PHE A 37 16.49 -11.22 1.44
CA PHE A 37 15.16 -11.51 1.96
C PHE A 37 14.97 -10.97 3.39
N VAL A 38 15.96 -11.19 4.26
CA VAL A 38 15.90 -10.77 5.69
C VAL A 38 16.10 -9.27 5.86
N ARG A 39 16.85 -8.60 4.95
CA ARG A 39 16.96 -7.14 5.02
C ARG A 39 15.61 -6.50 4.77
N PRO A 40 15.05 -5.77 5.77
CA PRO A 40 13.83 -5.00 5.54
C PRO A 40 14.11 -4.11 4.33
N ARG A 41 13.20 -4.13 3.36
CA ARG A 41 13.25 -3.12 2.30
C ARG A 41 13.26 -1.78 3.00
N PRO A 42 14.20 -0.86 2.68
CA PRO A 42 14.05 0.50 3.16
C PRO A 42 12.64 0.89 2.78
N ALA A 43 11.80 1.14 3.78
CA ALA A 43 10.47 1.67 3.52
C ALA A 43 10.72 2.88 2.61
N THR A 44 10.42 2.71 1.33
CA THR A 44 10.37 3.85 0.43
C THR A 44 9.53 4.84 1.18
N SER A 45 10.10 5.90 1.63
CA SER A 45 9.74 6.96 2.57
C SER A 45 8.25 7.32 2.71
N SER A 46 7.37 6.34 2.53
CA SER A 46 5.94 6.39 2.81
C SER A 46 5.63 6.29 4.30
N GLY A 47 6.63 6.09 5.14
CA GLY A 47 6.49 5.92 6.57
C GLY A 47 7.20 6.98 7.42
N ALA A 48 7.97 7.88 6.84
CA ALA A 48 8.33 9.09 7.56
C ALA A 48 7.02 9.86 7.75
N LEU A 49 6.67 10.12 9.01
CA LEU A 49 5.69 11.12 9.41
C LEU A 49 5.67 12.26 8.39
N GLU A 50 4.97 12.05 7.27
CA GLU A 50 4.53 13.14 6.47
C GLU A 50 3.52 13.85 7.37
N LYS A 51 4.03 14.80 8.18
CA LYS A 51 3.27 15.96 8.59
C LYS A 51 2.89 16.64 7.29
N THR A 52 2.07 16.02 6.65
CA THR A 52 1.00 16.22 5.76
C THR A 52 0.94 17.63 5.18
N ALA A 53 1.57 17.81 4.06
CA ALA A 53 0.83 18.53 3.04
C ALA A 53 -0.32 17.58 2.63
N PRO A 54 -1.60 18.00 2.71
CA PRO A 54 -2.70 17.20 2.24
C PRO A 54 -2.40 16.84 0.79
N LYS A 55 -2.19 15.55 0.53
CA LYS A 55 -1.96 15.10 -0.84
C LYS A 55 -3.27 15.35 -1.55
N ARG A 56 -3.29 16.39 -2.37
CA ARG A 56 -4.44 16.71 -3.19
C ARG A 56 -4.71 15.47 -4.01
N VAL A 57 -5.86 14.86 -3.78
CA VAL A 57 -6.33 13.76 -4.61
C VAL A 57 -6.86 14.40 -5.89
N HIS A 58 -5.95 14.98 -6.67
CA HIS A 58 -6.23 15.75 -7.89
C HIS A 58 -6.83 14.91 -9.02
N GLU A 59 -6.93 13.61 -8.82
CA GLU A 59 -7.28 12.67 -9.90
C GLU A 59 -8.51 11.82 -9.60
N LEU A 60 -9.12 11.97 -8.44
CA LEU A 60 -10.39 11.31 -8.16
C LEU A 60 -11.52 12.17 -8.71
N LYS A 61 -11.64 12.18 -10.02
CA LYS A 61 -12.88 12.56 -10.64
C LYS A 61 -13.83 11.39 -10.47
N ALA A 62 -14.97 11.63 -9.81
CA ALA A 62 -16.07 10.70 -9.93
C ALA A 62 -16.38 10.52 -11.42
N ASP A 63 -16.81 9.32 -11.83
CA ASP A 63 -17.31 9.10 -13.18
C ASP A 63 -18.58 9.93 -13.45
N ALA A 64 -19.12 9.83 -14.67
CA ALA A 64 -20.32 10.60 -15.04
C ALA A 64 -21.54 10.28 -14.16
N GLU A 65 -21.52 9.13 -13.53
CA GLU A 65 -22.55 8.60 -12.62
C GLU A 65 -22.31 9.00 -11.15
N GLY A 66 -21.15 9.63 -10.86
CA GLY A 66 -20.79 10.08 -9.51
C GLY A 66 -20.09 9.00 -8.67
N HIS A 67 -19.64 7.93 -9.28
CA HIS A 67 -18.88 6.89 -8.62
C HIS A 67 -17.40 7.25 -8.56
N TRP A 68 -16.77 6.88 -7.47
CA TRP A 68 -15.32 7.01 -7.30
C TRP A 68 -14.63 5.76 -7.81
N PRO A 69 -13.45 5.90 -8.43
CA PRO A 69 -12.71 4.73 -8.89
C PRO A 69 -12.48 3.75 -7.74
N ALA A 70 -12.32 2.48 -8.10
CA ALA A 70 -11.95 1.40 -7.18
C ALA A 70 -10.82 1.84 -6.23
N PRO A 71 -10.57 1.12 -5.12
CA PRO A 71 -9.62 1.53 -4.10
C PRO A 71 -8.29 2.04 -4.66
N PHE A 72 -7.89 3.24 -4.28
CA PHE A 72 -6.66 3.89 -4.72
C PHE A 72 -5.61 3.93 -3.60
N ASN A 73 -4.35 4.13 -3.96
CA ASN A 73 -3.27 4.16 -2.96
C ASN A 73 -3.20 5.54 -2.27
N PHE A 74 -3.40 5.56 -0.96
CA PHE A 74 -3.25 6.73 -0.10
C PHE A 74 -2.25 6.44 1.03
N GLY A 75 -1.07 7.06 0.97
CA GLY A 75 -0.03 6.87 2.00
C GLY A 75 0.45 5.42 2.15
N GLY A 76 0.50 4.65 1.05
CA GLY A 76 0.95 3.25 1.04
C GLY A 76 -0.12 2.24 1.41
N LYS A 77 -1.37 2.67 1.64
CA LYS A 77 -2.52 1.80 1.91
C LYS A 77 -3.63 2.04 0.90
N PRO A 78 -4.43 1.03 0.54
CA PRO A 78 -5.60 1.23 -0.29
C PRO A 78 -6.62 2.07 0.48
N CYS A 79 -7.20 3.04 -0.21
CA CYS A 79 -8.25 3.93 0.31
C CYS A 79 -9.50 3.78 -0.56
N LEU A 80 -10.64 3.64 0.08
CA LEU A 80 -11.94 3.58 -0.55
C LEU A 80 -12.69 4.88 -0.25
N VAL A 81 -13.19 5.54 -1.28
CA VAL A 81 -14.08 6.69 -1.15
C VAL A 81 -15.45 6.28 -1.66
N ILE A 82 -16.46 6.53 -0.86
CA ILE A 82 -17.85 6.24 -1.19
C ILE A 82 -18.73 7.48 -1.04
N ARG A 83 -19.79 7.52 -1.80
CA ARG A 83 -20.90 8.45 -1.61
C ARG A 83 -22.07 7.70 -1.01
N THR A 84 -22.56 8.17 0.13
CA THR A 84 -23.76 7.62 0.74
C THR A 84 -25.01 8.09 -0.01
N PRO A 85 -26.16 7.40 0.12
CA PRO A 85 -27.41 7.83 -0.47
C PRO A 85 -27.85 9.24 -0.04
N ASP A 86 -27.42 9.67 1.15
CA ASP A 86 -27.68 11.02 1.69
C ASP A 86 -26.78 12.10 1.06
N GLY A 87 -25.87 11.70 0.13
CA GLY A 87 -24.94 12.59 -0.55
C GLY A 87 -23.66 12.91 0.22
N GLU A 88 -23.46 12.30 1.39
CA GLU A 88 -22.23 12.45 2.16
C GLU A 88 -21.08 11.67 1.52
N ILE A 89 -19.89 12.26 1.49
CA ILE A 89 -18.68 11.61 0.98
C ILE A 89 -17.87 11.12 2.18
N ARG A 90 -17.56 9.83 2.19
CA ARG A 90 -16.75 9.18 3.22
C ARG A 90 -15.57 8.47 2.61
N ALA A 91 -14.49 8.43 3.37
CA ALA A 91 -13.26 7.75 2.96
C ALA A 91 -12.80 6.79 4.06
N PHE A 92 -12.42 5.59 3.66
CA PHE A 92 -11.97 4.54 4.57
C PHE A 92 -10.65 3.94 4.11
N ASN A 93 -9.88 3.45 5.07
CA ASN A 93 -8.83 2.51 4.78
C ASN A 93 -9.49 1.23 4.21
N ALA A 94 -9.21 0.93 2.94
CA ALA A 94 -9.83 -0.20 2.25
C ALA A 94 -9.18 -1.56 2.61
N VAL A 95 -8.62 -1.67 3.80
CA VAL A 95 -8.01 -2.90 4.33
C VAL A 95 -8.94 -3.56 5.31
N CYS A 96 -9.37 -4.77 5.00
CA CYS A 96 -10.22 -5.59 5.88
C CYS A 96 -9.52 -5.87 7.20
N THR A 97 -10.21 -5.65 8.31
CA THR A 97 -9.64 -5.81 9.66
C THR A 97 -9.50 -7.27 10.11
N HIS A 98 -9.85 -8.24 9.24
CA HIS A 98 -9.64 -9.67 9.48
C HIS A 98 -8.22 -10.11 9.08
N LEU A 99 -7.91 -10.13 7.79
CA LEU A 99 -6.64 -10.60 7.22
C LEU A 99 -6.14 -9.70 6.08
N ASP A 100 -6.31 -8.41 6.19
CA ASP A 100 -5.75 -7.37 5.33
C ASP A 100 -6.13 -7.45 3.83
N CYS A 101 -7.21 -8.15 3.49
CA CYS A 101 -7.76 -8.13 2.13
C CYS A 101 -8.32 -6.76 1.78
N THR A 102 -8.24 -6.36 0.52
CA THR A 102 -8.87 -5.12 0.06
C THR A 102 -10.38 -5.29 0.03
N VAL A 103 -11.10 -4.30 0.58
CA VAL A 103 -12.57 -4.25 0.55
C VAL A 103 -13.06 -3.42 -0.62
N GLU A 104 -14.29 -3.68 -1.07
CA GLU A 104 -14.94 -3.05 -2.21
C GLU A 104 -16.30 -2.49 -1.80
N TYR A 105 -16.72 -1.38 -2.41
CA TYR A 105 -18.06 -0.86 -2.24
C TYR A 105 -19.02 -1.55 -3.23
N ARG A 106 -20.12 -2.10 -2.72
CA ARG A 106 -21.19 -2.68 -3.53
C ARG A 106 -22.41 -1.76 -3.51
N GLU A 107 -22.50 -0.91 -4.50
CA GLU A 107 -23.55 0.09 -4.59
C GLU A 107 -24.97 -0.54 -4.59
N ALA A 108 -25.17 -1.61 -5.36
CA ALA A 108 -26.45 -2.31 -5.44
C ALA A 108 -26.96 -2.85 -4.10
N LYS A 109 -26.08 -3.06 -3.13
CA LYS A 109 -26.41 -3.54 -1.78
C LYS A 109 -26.27 -2.44 -0.73
N GLY A 110 -25.61 -1.34 -1.05
CA GLY A 110 -25.31 -0.27 -0.12
C GLY A 110 -24.41 -0.69 1.04
N ASP A 111 -23.40 -1.54 0.75
CA ASP A 111 -22.47 -2.06 1.75
C ASP A 111 -21.04 -2.08 1.25
N ILE A 112 -20.10 -2.22 2.19
CA ILE A 112 -18.67 -2.44 1.89
C ILE A 112 -18.35 -3.91 2.17
N PHE A 113 -17.80 -4.59 1.19
CA PHE A 113 -17.63 -6.03 1.19
C PHE A 113 -16.18 -6.47 1.08
N CYS A 114 -15.83 -7.49 1.86
CA CYS A 114 -14.56 -8.17 1.78
C CYS A 114 -14.74 -9.55 1.12
N ASN A 115 -14.25 -9.70 -0.09
CA ASN A 115 -14.44 -10.91 -0.91
C ASN A 115 -13.66 -12.15 -0.42
N CYS A 116 -12.71 -11.98 0.53
CA CYS A 116 -11.89 -13.10 0.99
C CYS A 116 -12.66 -14.05 1.93
N HIS A 117 -13.44 -13.51 2.85
CA HIS A 117 -14.13 -14.31 3.89
C HIS A 117 -15.53 -13.71 4.19
N ASP A 118 -16.17 -13.16 3.19
CA ASP A 118 -17.56 -12.63 3.28
C ASP A 118 -17.77 -11.61 4.40
N GLY A 119 -16.75 -10.82 4.73
CA GLY A 119 -16.88 -9.72 5.69
C GLY A 119 -17.72 -8.60 5.11
N VAL A 120 -18.70 -8.10 5.86
CA VAL A 120 -19.59 -7.01 5.45
C VAL A 120 -19.47 -5.86 6.43
N TYR A 121 -19.35 -4.65 5.89
CA TYR A 121 -19.37 -3.41 6.65
C TYR A 121 -20.50 -2.51 6.14
N ASP A 122 -21.08 -1.73 7.04
CA ASP A 122 -22.04 -0.68 6.68
C ASP A 122 -21.35 0.55 6.06
N LEU A 123 -22.14 1.54 5.64
CA LEU A 123 -21.64 2.80 5.08
C LEU A 123 -20.92 3.69 6.10
N ASN A 124 -20.94 3.34 7.39
CA ASN A 124 -20.18 3.97 8.46
C ASN A 124 -18.87 3.23 8.75
N GLY A 125 -18.55 2.20 7.94
CA GLY A 125 -17.36 1.37 8.14
C GLY A 125 -17.46 0.38 9.30
N ARG A 126 -18.62 0.21 9.95
CA ARG A 126 -18.82 -0.74 11.04
C ARG A 126 -19.05 -2.13 10.45
N ASN A 127 -18.41 -3.15 11.04
CA ASN A 127 -18.69 -4.52 10.64
C ASN A 127 -20.09 -4.95 11.03
N VAL A 128 -20.82 -5.50 10.06
CA VAL A 128 -22.22 -5.96 10.22
C VAL A 128 -22.30 -7.48 10.20
N SER A 129 -21.41 -8.11 9.44
CA SER A 129 -21.40 -9.56 9.27
C SER A 129 -20.00 -10.08 8.92
N GLY A 130 -19.76 -11.34 9.23
CA GLY A 130 -18.51 -12.03 8.92
C GLY A 130 -17.44 -11.89 10.00
N PRO A 131 -16.22 -12.35 9.70
CA PRO A 131 -15.14 -12.46 10.68
C PRO A 131 -14.41 -11.15 11.06
N PRO A 132 -14.54 -9.99 10.40
CA PRO A 132 -13.82 -8.79 10.78
C PRO A 132 -14.11 -8.37 12.23
N PRO A 133 -13.09 -8.19 13.08
CA PRO A 133 -13.31 -7.91 14.50
C PRO A 133 -13.49 -6.44 14.84
N ARG A 134 -13.21 -5.54 13.90
CA ARG A 134 -13.17 -4.08 14.13
C ARG A 134 -13.74 -3.34 12.93
N PRO A 135 -14.23 -2.09 13.12
CA PRO A 135 -14.61 -1.22 12.01
C PRO A 135 -13.40 -0.86 11.13
N LEU A 136 -13.68 -0.39 9.93
CA LEU A 136 -12.68 0.21 9.05
C LEU A 136 -12.19 1.54 9.65
N GLU A 137 -10.92 1.86 9.42
CA GLU A 137 -10.35 3.16 9.78
C GLU A 137 -10.92 4.22 8.84
N GLU A 138 -11.60 5.21 9.41
CA GLU A 138 -12.16 6.32 8.63
C GLU A 138 -11.13 7.43 8.46
N TYR A 139 -11.07 8.00 7.26
CA TYR A 139 -10.25 9.15 6.92
C TYR A 139 -11.12 10.41 6.86
N LYS A 140 -10.55 11.53 7.23
CA LYS A 140 -11.22 12.83 7.13
C LYS A 140 -11.29 13.28 5.67
N VAL A 141 -12.48 13.60 5.21
CA VAL A 141 -12.73 14.16 3.88
C VAL A 141 -13.00 15.66 4.01
N THR A 142 -12.36 16.46 3.17
CA THR A 142 -12.58 17.90 3.08
C THR A 142 -12.87 18.26 1.62
N LEU A 143 -13.96 18.93 1.35
CA LEU A 143 -14.28 19.46 0.02
C LEU A 143 -13.40 20.71 -0.24
N LEU A 144 -12.67 20.70 -1.35
CA LEU A 144 -11.76 21.81 -1.72
C LEU A 144 -12.51 23.02 -2.29
N ARG A 145 -13.66 22.80 -2.86
CA ARG A 145 -14.53 23.86 -3.34
C ARG A 145 -15.61 24.10 -2.30
N GLY A 146 -15.57 25.21 -1.59
CA GLY A 146 -16.38 25.60 -0.45
C GLY A 146 -17.92 25.49 -0.55
N GLU A 147 -18.42 24.55 -1.30
CA GLU A 147 -19.83 24.23 -1.50
C GLU A 147 -20.22 23.03 -0.64
N LYS A 148 -21.45 23.12 -0.09
CA LYS A 148 -22.01 22.06 0.75
C LYS A 148 -22.19 20.78 -0.08
N PRO A 149 -22.11 19.59 0.56
CA PRO A 149 -22.44 18.34 -0.09
C PRO A 149 -23.81 18.43 -0.78
N GLY A 150 -23.89 18.07 -2.06
CA GLY A 150 -25.12 18.11 -2.85
C GLY A 150 -25.33 19.31 -3.75
N GLN A 151 -24.48 20.34 -3.72
CA GLN A 151 -24.57 21.51 -4.63
C GLN A 151 -23.66 21.42 -5.86
N VAL A 152 -22.69 20.49 -5.87
CA VAL A 152 -21.78 20.26 -7.00
C VAL A 152 -22.37 19.16 -7.86
N LYS A 153 -22.32 19.33 -9.18
CA LYS A 153 -22.75 18.27 -10.10
C LYS A 153 -21.88 17.03 -9.90
N PRO A 154 -22.46 15.83 -9.88
CA PRO A 154 -21.69 14.59 -9.86
C PRO A 154 -20.56 14.62 -10.90
N GLY A 155 -19.34 14.24 -10.53
CA GLY A 155 -18.17 14.26 -11.41
C GLY A 155 -17.34 15.55 -11.43
N GLN A 156 -17.72 16.59 -10.68
CA GLN A 156 -16.95 17.86 -10.58
C GLN A 156 -16.40 18.14 -9.17
N GLU A 157 -16.52 17.18 -8.27
CA GLU A 157 -16.09 17.36 -6.89
C GLU A 157 -14.59 17.13 -6.74
N GLU A 158 -13.92 18.07 -6.10
CA GLU A 158 -12.54 17.92 -5.67
C GLU A 158 -12.55 17.67 -4.16
N ILE A 159 -12.06 16.51 -3.76
CA ILE A 159 -11.95 16.14 -2.35
C ILE A 159 -10.50 16.04 -1.90
N LEU A 160 -10.29 16.34 -0.64
CA LEU A 160 -9.05 16.13 0.06
C LEU A 160 -9.26 15.07 1.13
N VAL A 161 -8.52 13.98 1.04
CA VAL A 161 -8.51 12.95 2.06
C VAL A 161 -7.31 13.15 2.98
N SER A 162 -7.53 13.15 4.29
CA SER A 162 -6.46 13.24 5.30
C SER A 162 -6.67 12.19 6.38
N ARG A 163 -5.57 11.75 7.03
CA ARG A 163 -5.69 10.85 8.17
C ARG A 163 -6.29 11.58 9.35
N THR A 164 -7.20 10.91 10.05
CA THR A 164 -7.67 11.35 11.37
C THR A 164 -6.52 11.11 12.36
N THR A 165 -6.01 12.16 12.98
CA THR A 165 -4.98 12.09 14.05
C THR A 165 -5.63 11.72 15.36
#